data_4794869a1143b8694a7111c02ad5b2f5
#
_entry.id   4794869a1143b8694a7111c02ad5b2f5
#
_cell.length_a   1.000
_cell.length_b   1.000
_cell.length_c   1.000
_cell.angle_alpha   90.00
_cell.angle_beta   90.00
_cell.angle_gamma   90.00
#
_symmetry.space_group_name_H-M   'P 1'
#
loop_
_entity.id
_entity.type
_entity.pdbx_description
1 polymer ?
#
loop_
_entity_poly.entity_id
_entity_poly.type
_entity_poly.pdbx_seq_one_letter_code
_entity_poly.pdbx_strand_id
1 'polypeptide(L)'
;NNKIKKIGAWIAIIILLLACCMPMIFAFGNGEDSQVYFKASLAVAIMVPIMAYAIWIVYKLLNRNKKVVDSDMENIIFDVGQVLVKYDWETYLDSFGFPKEERDKIAEVVFQSNTWNERDRSSETEQYYVDQMVKAAPEYEKDIREVMRRSDETIEKTDYAETWVRYLKDKGYHVYILSNYATDTLERTEDKLTFLKYVDGAVFSCQVKQIKPEPEIYKTLLGRYHLDPEKSVFLDDRAENCEAARKQGIHAIQFKSFKQAAAELEKLGVN
;
A
#
# COMPACT_ATOMS: atom_id res chain seq x y z
N ASN A 1 19.65 10.51 18.32
CA ASN A 1 20.51 11.35 17.46
C ASN A 1 20.18 12.85 17.46
N ASN A 2 19.28 13.32 18.33
CA ASN A 2 18.90 14.73 18.43
C ASN A 2 20.04 15.62 19.04
N LYS A 3 20.93 15.05 19.84
CA LYS A 3 22.06 15.81 20.45
C LYS A 3 23.10 16.22 19.39
N ILE A 4 23.44 15.33 18.45
CA ILE A 4 24.43 15.63 17.39
C ILE A 4 23.91 16.73 16.44
N LYS A 5 22.62 16.68 16.08
CA LYS A 5 21.99 17.73 15.25
C LYS A 5 21.98 19.09 15.95
N LYS A 6 21.71 19.15 17.26
CA LYS A 6 21.77 20.38 18.05
C LYS A 6 23.18 20.95 18.13
N ILE A 7 24.20 20.10 18.36
CA ILE A 7 25.60 20.52 18.38
C ILE A 7 26.04 21.09 17.03
N GLY A 8 25.68 20.41 15.91
CA GLY A 8 25.99 20.91 14.56
C GLY A 8 25.34 22.28 14.26
N ALA A 9 24.08 22.48 14.70
CA ALA A 9 23.40 23.77 14.55
C ALA A 9 24.08 24.91 15.35
N TRP A 10 24.53 24.64 16.58
CA TRP A 10 25.25 25.62 17.38
C TRP A 10 26.62 25.98 16.78
N ILE A 11 27.36 25.00 16.25
CA ILE A 11 28.63 25.23 15.54
C ILE A 11 28.41 26.13 14.32
N ALA A 12 27.38 25.88 13.52
CA ALA A 12 27.04 26.69 12.35
C ALA A 12 26.69 28.15 12.74
N ILE A 13 25.93 28.36 13.83
CA ILE A 13 25.59 29.68 14.35
C ILE A 13 26.86 30.43 14.79
N ILE A 14 27.77 29.77 15.49
CA ILE A 14 29.04 30.38 15.96
C ILE A 14 29.91 30.82 14.78
N ILE A 15 30.03 29.97 13.74
CA ILE A 15 30.79 30.29 12.52
C ILE A 15 30.16 31.50 11.81
N LEU A 16 28.84 31.56 11.72
CA LEU A 16 28.12 32.68 11.09
C LEU A 16 28.37 33.99 11.85
N LEU A 17 28.27 33.96 13.17
CA LEU A 17 28.53 35.12 14.02
C LEU A 17 29.98 35.62 13.89
N LEU A 18 30.94 34.72 13.86
CA LEU A 18 32.36 35.07 13.65
C LEU A 18 32.56 35.74 12.28
N ALA A 19 31.96 35.19 11.21
CA ALA A 19 32.04 35.78 9.87
C ALA A 19 31.40 37.17 9.80
N CYS A 20 30.30 37.42 10.53
CA CYS A 20 29.68 38.74 10.62
C CYS A 20 30.48 39.76 11.43
N CYS A 21 31.29 39.32 12.40
CA CYS A 21 32.12 40.21 13.20
C CYS A 21 33.46 40.64 12.52
N MET A 22 33.92 39.85 11.53
CA MET A 22 35.20 40.13 10.82
C MET A 22 35.29 41.54 10.19
N PRO A 23 34.21 42.07 9.51
CA PRO A 23 34.26 43.43 8.99
C PRO A 23 34.50 44.50 10.05
N MET A 24 33.98 44.33 11.26
CA MET A 24 34.17 45.29 12.36
C MET A 24 35.62 45.30 12.82
N ILE A 25 36.27 44.13 12.87
CA ILE A 25 37.69 44.04 13.27
C ILE A 25 38.59 44.77 12.25
N PHE A 26 38.33 44.59 10.95
CA PHE A 26 39.10 45.23 9.89
C PHE A 26 38.79 46.73 9.72
N ALA A 27 37.57 47.18 10.11
CA ALA A 27 37.20 48.58 10.05
C ALA A 27 38.03 49.50 10.97
N PHE A 28 38.54 48.97 12.07
CA PHE A 28 39.39 49.67 13.04
C PHE A 28 40.89 49.47 12.84
N GLY A 29 41.31 48.74 11.78
CA GLY A 29 42.74 48.55 11.45
C GLY A 29 43.35 49.79 10.76
N ASN A 30 44.59 50.17 11.16
CA ASN A 30 45.31 51.33 10.63
C ASN A 30 46.34 51.00 9.53
N GLY A 31 46.28 49.79 8.89
CA GLY A 31 47.18 49.36 7.85
C GLY A 31 46.73 49.76 6.43
N GLU A 32 47.70 49.92 5.51
CA GLU A 32 47.39 50.27 4.09
C GLU A 32 46.39 49.32 3.40
N ASP A 33 46.41 48.04 3.79
CA ASP A 33 45.50 47.00 3.25
C ASP A 33 44.18 46.88 4.01
N SER A 34 43.96 47.65 5.08
CA SER A 34 42.79 47.55 5.96
C SER A 34 41.45 47.74 5.21
N GLN A 35 41.44 48.67 4.23
CA GLN A 35 40.23 48.90 3.41
C GLN A 35 39.89 47.74 2.44
N VAL A 36 40.92 47.06 1.94
CA VAL A 36 40.73 45.90 1.07
C VAL A 36 40.14 44.73 1.88
N TYR A 37 40.71 44.46 3.06
CA TYR A 37 40.21 43.41 3.97
C TYR A 37 38.80 43.73 4.50
N PHE A 38 38.52 45.00 4.80
CA PHE A 38 37.18 45.43 5.19
C PHE A 38 36.12 45.16 4.08
N LYS A 39 36.41 45.55 2.83
CA LYS A 39 35.50 45.29 1.71
C LYS A 39 35.31 43.81 1.46
N ALA A 40 36.36 43.00 1.50
CA ALA A 40 36.31 41.55 1.31
C ALA A 40 35.51 40.88 2.44
N SER A 41 35.73 41.23 3.70
CA SER A 41 34.99 40.67 4.84
C SER A 41 33.53 41.10 4.87
N LEU A 42 33.21 42.31 4.43
CA LEU A 42 31.84 42.79 4.27
C LEU A 42 31.10 41.99 3.18
N ALA A 43 31.76 41.71 2.07
CA ALA A 43 31.19 40.87 1.01
C ALA A 43 30.90 39.44 1.53
N VAL A 44 31.79 38.84 2.28
CA VAL A 44 31.61 37.52 2.92
C VAL A 44 30.45 37.55 3.92
N ALA A 45 30.34 38.59 4.77
CA ALA A 45 29.29 38.74 5.76
C ALA A 45 27.91 38.87 5.14
N ILE A 46 27.79 39.39 3.90
CA ILE A 46 26.53 39.48 3.15
C ILE A 46 26.26 38.18 2.38
N MET A 47 27.26 37.63 1.68
CA MET A 47 27.10 36.49 0.80
C MET A 47 26.83 35.19 1.54
N VAL A 48 27.45 34.94 2.71
CA VAL A 48 27.29 33.70 3.48
C VAL A 48 25.87 33.49 3.96
N PRO A 49 25.18 34.47 4.57
CA PRO A 49 23.76 34.31 4.94
C PRO A 49 22.84 34.11 3.72
N ILE A 50 23.09 34.79 2.60
CA ILE A 50 22.30 34.63 1.38
C ILE A 50 22.47 33.21 0.83
N MET A 51 23.68 32.70 0.72
CA MET A 51 23.92 31.32 0.28
C MET A 51 23.35 30.29 1.23
N ALA A 52 23.48 30.50 2.54
CA ALA A 52 22.89 29.60 3.55
C ALA A 52 21.35 29.56 3.42
N TYR A 53 20.71 30.71 3.17
CA TYR A 53 19.27 30.81 2.94
C TYR A 53 18.86 30.15 1.63
N ALA A 54 19.62 30.34 0.55
CA ALA A 54 19.39 29.67 -0.73
C ALA A 54 19.50 28.15 -0.62
N ILE A 55 20.55 27.65 0.05
CA ILE A 55 20.74 26.22 0.33
C ILE A 55 19.58 25.68 1.18
N TRP A 56 19.13 26.43 2.20
CA TRP A 56 17.98 26.06 3.03
C TRP A 56 16.69 25.99 2.20
N ILE A 57 16.44 26.95 1.26
CA ILE A 57 15.29 26.90 0.36
C ILE A 57 15.37 25.66 -0.54
N VAL A 58 16.51 25.42 -1.17
CA VAL A 58 16.72 24.22 -2.01
C VAL A 58 16.51 22.94 -1.20
N TYR A 59 17.09 22.83 -0.02
CA TYR A 59 16.87 21.72 0.89
C TYR A 59 15.39 21.55 1.26
N LYS A 60 14.69 22.66 1.56
CA LYS A 60 13.26 22.66 1.87
C LYS A 60 12.40 22.25 0.65
N LEU A 61 12.78 22.67 -0.57
CA LEU A 61 12.10 22.30 -1.80
C LEU A 61 12.33 20.83 -2.16
N LEU A 62 13.57 20.34 -2.04
CA LEU A 62 13.92 18.93 -2.28
C LEU A 62 13.28 18.00 -1.24
N ASN A 63 13.13 18.44 0.01
CA ASN A 63 12.49 17.71 1.09
C ASN A 63 10.99 18.03 1.24
N ARG A 64 10.41 18.86 0.35
CA ARG A 64 8.98 19.18 0.37
C ARG A 64 8.11 17.94 0.10
N ASN A 65 8.67 16.94 -0.59
CA ASN A 65 8.03 15.63 -0.79
C ASN A 65 8.42 14.59 0.28
N LYS A 66 9.37 14.92 1.17
CA LYS A 66 9.60 14.21 2.43
C LYS A 66 8.90 14.96 3.55
N LYS A 67 7.56 15.07 3.52
CA LYS A 67 6.84 15.08 4.77
C LYS A 67 7.23 13.78 5.45
N VAL A 68 8.02 13.86 6.52
CA VAL A 68 8.02 12.82 7.54
C VAL A 68 6.54 12.68 7.87
N VAL A 69 5.97 11.58 7.46
CA VAL A 69 4.60 11.24 7.78
C VAL A 69 4.62 11.15 9.29
N ASP A 70 3.95 12.09 9.93
CA ASP A 70 3.66 12.06 11.37
C ASP A 70 2.46 11.10 11.57
N SER A 71 2.46 10.03 10.79
CA SER A 71 1.52 8.93 10.84
C SER A 71 2.14 7.85 11.68
N ASP A 72 1.41 7.36 12.67
CA ASP A 72 1.80 6.15 13.39
C ASP A 72 1.68 4.90 12.51
N MET A 73 1.06 5.01 11.29
CA MET A 73 0.93 3.91 10.33
C MET A 73 2.24 3.66 9.59
N GLU A 74 2.70 2.43 9.62
CA GLU A 74 3.89 1.95 8.91
C GLU A 74 3.53 0.97 7.78
N ASN A 75 2.45 0.17 7.99
CA ASN A 75 2.11 -0.96 7.14
C ASN A 75 0.72 -0.77 6.52
N ILE A 76 0.64 -0.86 5.21
CA ILE A 76 -0.61 -0.83 4.44
C ILE A 76 -0.87 -2.24 3.90
N ILE A 77 -1.96 -2.85 4.30
CA ILE A 77 -2.33 -4.20 3.93
C ILE A 77 -3.56 -4.14 3.01
N PHE A 78 -3.47 -4.71 1.83
CA PHE A 78 -4.56 -4.73 0.86
C PHE A 78 -5.16 -6.12 0.69
N ASP A 79 -6.48 -6.20 0.62
CA ASP A 79 -7.12 -7.26 -0.16
C ASP A 79 -6.86 -7.06 -1.66
N VAL A 80 -7.11 -8.09 -2.46
CA VAL A 80 -6.96 -8.07 -3.91
C VAL A 80 -8.32 -7.86 -4.59
N GLY A 81 -9.26 -8.77 -4.38
CA GLY A 81 -10.58 -8.75 -5.00
C GLY A 81 -11.36 -7.48 -4.65
N GLN A 82 -11.96 -6.80 -5.63
CA GLN A 82 -12.72 -5.55 -5.47
C GLN A 82 -11.92 -4.38 -4.84
N VAL A 83 -10.64 -4.58 -4.50
CA VAL A 83 -9.75 -3.53 -3.95
C VAL A 83 -8.66 -3.16 -4.94
N LEU A 84 -7.83 -4.10 -5.38
CA LEU A 84 -6.76 -3.88 -6.34
C LEU A 84 -7.06 -4.42 -7.74
N VAL A 85 -7.99 -5.37 -7.84
CA VAL A 85 -8.57 -5.83 -9.11
C VAL A 85 -10.09 -5.73 -9.03
N LYS A 86 -10.75 -5.65 -10.18
CA LYS A 86 -12.19 -5.89 -10.26
C LYS A 86 -12.45 -7.39 -10.18
N TYR A 87 -13.54 -7.74 -9.54
CA TYR A 87 -14.09 -9.09 -9.53
C TYR A 87 -15.57 -9.00 -9.86
N ASP A 88 -15.94 -9.38 -11.08
CA ASP A 88 -17.30 -9.23 -11.61
C ASP A 88 -17.78 -10.56 -12.20
N TRP A 89 -18.17 -11.46 -11.31
CA TRP A 89 -18.71 -12.76 -11.71
C TRP A 89 -20.10 -12.65 -12.36
N GLU A 90 -20.89 -11.62 -12.05
CA GLU A 90 -22.23 -11.44 -12.59
C GLU A 90 -22.16 -11.12 -14.08
N THR A 91 -21.43 -10.09 -14.48
CA THR A 91 -21.20 -9.75 -15.89
C THR A 91 -20.52 -10.89 -16.65
N TYR A 92 -19.54 -11.54 -16.00
CA TYR A 92 -18.88 -12.71 -16.56
C TYR A 92 -19.89 -13.84 -16.87
N LEU A 93 -20.75 -14.22 -15.91
CA LEU A 93 -21.74 -15.27 -16.09
C LEU A 93 -22.78 -14.89 -17.15
N ASP A 94 -23.19 -13.62 -17.20
CA ASP A 94 -24.13 -13.11 -18.21
C ASP A 94 -23.55 -13.19 -19.64
N SER A 95 -22.21 -13.16 -19.78
CA SER A 95 -21.55 -13.27 -21.08
C SER A 95 -21.74 -14.62 -21.78
N PHE A 96 -22.16 -15.67 -21.06
CA PHE A 96 -22.45 -16.98 -21.63
C PHE A 96 -23.81 -17.05 -22.33
N GLY A 97 -24.72 -16.12 -22.03
CA GLY A 97 -26.04 -16.07 -22.66
C GLY A 97 -26.97 -17.22 -22.25
N PHE A 98 -26.76 -17.79 -21.08
CA PHE A 98 -27.64 -18.85 -20.57
C PHE A 98 -29.09 -18.37 -20.38
N PRO A 99 -30.08 -19.26 -20.52
CA PRO A 99 -31.45 -18.98 -20.07
C PRO A 99 -31.45 -18.58 -18.59
N LYS A 100 -32.41 -17.72 -18.20
CA LYS A 100 -32.43 -17.15 -16.83
C LYS A 100 -32.40 -18.23 -15.73
N GLU A 101 -33.18 -19.29 -15.88
CA GLU A 101 -33.26 -20.38 -14.89
C GLU A 101 -31.90 -21.08 -14.71
N GLU A 102 -31.24 -21.41 -15.80
CA GLU A 102 -29.90 -22.01 -15.82
C GLU A 102 -28.85 -21.06 -15.23
N ARG A 103 -28.85 -19.81 -15.69
CA ARG A 103 -27.93 -18.76 -15.19
C ARG A 103 -28.05 -18.58 -13.68
N ASP A 104 -29.30 -18.48 -13.16
CA ASP A 104 -29.55 -18.31 -11.74
C ASP A 104 -29.09 -19.55 -10.94
N LYS A 105 -29.30 -20.77 -11.50
CA LYS A 105 -28.88 -22.01 -10.85
C LYS A 105 -27.37 -22.15 -10.83
N ILE A 106 -26.68 -21.83 -11.93
CA ILE A 106 -25.21 -21.83 -11.97
C ILE A 106 -24.65 -20.77 -11.00
N ALA A 107 -25.23 -19.58 -10.94
CA ALA A 107 -24.83 -18.55 -9.98
C ALA A 107 -24.92 -19.06 -8.53
N GLU A 108 -26.03 -19.73 -8.18
CA GLU A 108 -26.25 -20.31 -6.85
C GLU A 108 -25.18 -21.36 -6.49
N VAL A 109 -24.95 -22.33 -7.38
CA VAL A 109 -24.09 -23.49 -7.06
C VAL A 109 -22.60 -23.21 -7.22
N VAL A 110 -22.23 -22.19 -8.03
CA VAL A 110 -20.83 -21.77 -8.21
C VAL A 110 -20.53 -20.60 -7.27
N PHE A 111 -20.85 -19.38 -7.66
CA PHE A 111 -20.35 -18.14 -7.05
C PHE A 111 -20.96 -17.80 -5.69
N GLN A 112 -22.18 -18.23 -5.41
CA GLN A 112 -22.89 -17.95 -4.15
C GLN A 112 -22.84 -19.13 -3.17
N SER A 113 -22.12 -20.21 -3.53
CA SER A 113 -22.04 -21.42 -2.73
C SER A 113 -20.96 -21.35 -1.65
N ASN A 114 -21.12 -22.15 -0.59
CA ASN A 114 -20.05 -22.35 0.37
C ASN A 114 -18.82 -23.06 -0.26
N THR A 115 -19.05 -23.87 -1.30
CA THR A 115 -17.99 -24.54 -2.06
C THR A 115 -17.04 -23.53 -2.70
N TRP A 116 -17.55 -22.41 -3.21
CA TRP A 116 -16.74 -21.31 -3.74
C TRP A 116 -15.85 -20.69 -2.66
N ASN A 117 -16.40 -20.41 -1.48
CA ASN A 117 -15.63 -19.83 -0.36
C ASN A 117 -14.55 -20.80 0.16
N GLU A 118 -14.87 -22.09 0.29
CA GLU A 118 -13.89 -23.10 0.72
C GLU A 118 -12.81 -23.39 -0.35
N ARG A 119 -13.12 -23.18 -1.63
CA ARG A 119 -12.14 -23.28 -2.72
C ARG A 119 -10.97 -22.30 -2.52
N ASP A 120 -11.20 -21.13 -1.96
CA ASP A 120 -10.15 -20.16 -1.66
C ASP A 120 -9.14 -20.67 -0.63
N ARG A 121 -9.53 -21.64 0.20
CA ARG A 121 -8.61 -22.35 1.11
C ARG A 121 -7.68 -23.31 0.34
N SER A 122 -8.14 -23.84 -0.79
CA SER A 122 -7.43 -24.83 -1.62
C SER A 122 -6.91 -26.02 -0.81
N SER A 123 -7.72 -26.52 0.13
CA SER A 123 -7.40 -27.75 0.89
C SER A 123 -7.52 -28.99 0.03
N GLU A 124 -8.37 -28.95 -1.00
CA GLU A 124 -8.59 -29.98 -1.99
C GLU A 124 -8.18 -29.50 -3.38
N THR A 125 -8.25 -30.38 -4.37
CA THR A 125 -7.94 -30.05 -5.77
C THR A 125 -9.06 -29.18 -6.38
N GLU A 126 -8.74 -28.39 -7.41
CA GLU A 126 -9.74 -27.63 -8.18
C GLU A 126 -10.86 -28.56 -8.70
N GLN A 127 -10.50 -29.73 -9.22
CA GLN A 127 -11.44 -30.73 -9.71
C GLN A 127 -12.42 -31.18 -8.62
N TYR A 128 -11.98 -31.33 -7.38
CA TYR A 128 -12.86 -31.69 -6.27
C TYR A 128 -13.96 -30.64 -6.08
N TYR A 129 -13.61 -29.35 -6.06
CA TYR A 129 -14.59 -28.28 -5.88
C TYR A 129 -15.55 -28.18 -7.05
N VAL A 130 -15.06 -28.32 -8.28
CA VAL A 130 -15.89 -28.36 -9.49
C VAL A 130 -16.87 -29.54 -9.43
N ASP A 131 -16.43 -30.72 -9.01
CA ASP A 131 -17.32 -31.88 -8.88
C ASP A 131 -18.38 -31.72 -7.78
N GLN A 132 -18.09 -30.98 -6.69
CA GLN A 132 -19.11 -30.64 -5.70
C GLN A 132 -20.17 -29.66 -6.27
N MET A 133 -19.75 -28.67 -7.08
CA MET A 133 -20.67 -27.76 -7.76
C MET A 133 -21.55 -28.50 -8.77
N VAL A 134 -20.97 -29.39 -9.57
CA VAL A 134 -21.70 -30.27 -10.51
C VAL A 134 -22.69 -31.16 -9.79
N LYS A 135 -22.31 -31.71 -8.62
CA LYS A 135 -23.19 -32.55 -7.80
C LYS A 135 -24.44 -31.82 -7.32
N ALA A 136 -24.34 -30.49 -7.11
CA ALA A 136 -25.47 -29.66 -6.69
C ALA A 136 -26.42 -29.30 -7.83
N ALA A 137 -25.99 -29.38 -9.11
CA ALA A 137 -26.80 -29.13 -10.30
C ALA A 137 -26.28 -29.99 -11.49
N PRO A 138 -26.48 -31.33 -11.44
CA PRO A 138 -25.92 -32.25 -12.42
C PRO A 138 -26.45 -32.05 -13.84
N GLU A 139 -27.65 -31.49 -13.97
CA GLU A 139 -28.28 -31.14 -15.25
C GLU A 139 -27.47 -30.08 -16.03
N TYR A 140 -26.67 -29.27 -15.35
CA TYR A 140 -25.83 -28.22 -15.95
C TYR A 140 -24.33 -28.54 -15.86
N GLU A 141 -23.92 -29.81 -15.74
CA GLU A 141 -22.53 -30.23 -15.58
C GLU A 141 -21.59 -29.59 -16.59
N LYS A 142 -21.95 -29.66 -17.90
CA LYS A 142 -21.10 -29.13 -18.97
C LYS A 142 -20.84 -27.63 -18.80
N ASP A 143 -21.88 -26.88 -18.47
CA ASP A 143 -21.84 -25.43 -18.38
C ASP A 143 -21.14 -24.95 -17.09
N ILE A 144 -21.35 -25.65 -15.97
CA ILE A 144 -20.59 -25.45 -14.73
C ILE A 144 -19.09 -25.65 -14.96
N ARG A 145 -18.68 -26.74 -15.63
CA ARG A 145 -17.27 -27.01 -15.95
C ARG A 145 -16.69 -25.93 -16.86
N GLU A 146 -17.42 -25.44 -17.84
CA GLU A 146 -16.96 -24.36 -18.72
C GLU A 146 -16.86 -23.03 -17.98
N VAL A 147 -17.82 -22.67 -17.14
CA VAL A 147 -17.77 -21.48 -16.26
C VAL A 147 -16.56 -21.55 -15.34
N MET A 148 -16.28 -22.70 -14.72
CA MET A 148 -15.12 -22.86 -13.86
C MET A 148 -13.80 -22.81 -14.61
N ARG A 149 -13.73 -23.40 -15.79
CA ARG A 149 -12.54 -23.39 -16.65
C ARG A 149 -12.09 -21.98 -17.03
N ARG A 150 -13.04 -21.04 -17.19
CA ARG A 150 -12.81 -19.64 -17.57
C ARG A 150 -12.97 -18.66 -16.41
N SER A 151 -13.02 -19.13 -15.16
CA SER A 151 -13.34 -18.29 -13.99
C SER A 151 -12.31 -17.17 -13.71
N ASP A 152 -11.10 -17.26 -14.25
CA ASP A 152 -10.11 -16.18 -14.23
C ASP A 152 -10.55 -14.93 -15.02
N GLU A 153 -11.51 -15.07 -15.95
CA GLU A 153 -12.10 -13.94 -16.68
C GLU A 153 -12.96 -13.04 -15.78
N THR A 154 -13.36 -13.51 -14.58
CA THR A 154 -14.02 -12.67 -13.57
C THR A 154 -13.11 -11.58 -13.01
N ILE A 155 -11.81 -11.68 -13.22
CA ILE A 155 -10.79 -10.79 -12.67
C ILE A 155 -10.29 -9.84 -13.77
N GLU A 156 -10.37 -8.54 -13.51
CA GLU A 156 -9.83 -7.49 -14.39
C GLU A 156 -8.89 -6.56 -13.63
N LYS A 157 -7.86 -6.06 -14.33
CA LYS A 157 -6.97 -5.02 -13.79
C LYS A 157 -7.75 -3.73 -13.51
N THR A 158 -7.42 -3.06 -12.42
CA THR A 158 -7.79 -1.65 -12.23
C THR A 158 -6.69 -0.75 -12.79
N ASP A 159 -7.05 0.46 -13.16
CA ASP A 159 -6.13 1.48 -13.68
C ASP A 159 -5.26 2.12 -12.59
N TYR A 160 -5.64 1.99 -11.33
CA TYR A 160 -4.98 2.64 -10.19
C TYR A 160 -4.08 1.72 -9.34
N ALA A 161 -4.30 0.39 -9.33
CA ALA A 161 -3.68 -0.50 -8.33
C ALA A 161 -2.15 -0.44 -8.32
N GLU A 162 -1.51 -0.63 -9.48
CA GLU A 162 -0.05 -0.60 -9.57
C GLU A 162 0.51 0.78 -9.19
N THR A 163 -0.11 1.85 -9.69
CA THR A 163 0.31 3.23 -9.41
C THR A 163 0.14 3.56 -7.93
N TRP A 164 -0.94 3.11 -7.30
CA TRP A 164 -1.21 3.35 -5.89
C TRP A 164 -0.23 2.63 -4.98
N VAL A 165 0.01 1.34 -5.24
CA VAL A 165 1.00 0.56 -4.48
C VAL A 165 2.39 1.19 -4.59
N ARG A 166 2.83 1.56 -5.80
CA ARG A 166 4.11 2.25 -6.01
C ARG A 166 4.17 3.57 -5.25
N TYR A 167 3.12 4.38 -5.35
CA TYR A 167 3.05 5.65 -4.63
C TYR A 167 3.25 5.49 -3.13
N LEU A 168 2.58 4.51 -2.50
CA LEU A 168 2.74 4.23 -1.07
C LEU A 168 4.16 3.75 -0.74
N LYS A 169 4.75 2.91 -1.59
CA LYS A 169 6.14 2.49 -1.46
C LYS A 169 7.11 3.67 -1.57
N ASP A 170 6.93 4.56 -2.53
CA ASP A 170 7.77 5.76 -2.72
C ASP A 170 7.65 6.74 -1.53
N LYS A 171 6.54 6.71 -0.82
CA LYS A 171 6.32 7.46 0.43
C LYS A 171 6.97 6.81 1.66
N GLY A 172 7.47 5.57 1.53
CA GLY A 172 8.19 4.86 2.58
C GLY A 172 7.33 3.93 3.43
N TYR A 173 6.08 3.70 3.05
CA TYR A 173 5.23 2.69 3.68
C TYR A 173 5.63 1.28 3.27
N HIS A 174 5.43 0.33 4.15
CA HIS A 174 5.46 -1.08 3.81
C HIS A 174 4.09 -1.51 3.29
N VAL A 175 4.06 -2.23 2.18
CA VAL A 175 2.82 -2.67 1.54
C VAL A 175 2.75 -4.19 1.50
N TYR A 176 1.63 -4.73 1.98
CA TYR A 176 1.39 -6.17 2.05
C TYR A 176 0.05 -6.55 1.41
N ILE A 177 -0.07 -7.81 1.03
CA ILE A 177 -1.31 -8.39 0.53
C ILE A 177 -1.82 -9.42 1.54
N LEU A 178 -3.14 -9.41 1.77
CA LEU A 178 -3.88 -10.42 2.53
C LEU A 178 -5.18 -10.75 1.79
N SER A 179 -5.22 -11.84 1.05
CA SER A 179 -6.33 -12.13 0.16
C SER A 179 -6.79 -13.57 0.20
N ASN A 180 -8.11 -13.76 0.15
CA ASN A 180 -8.71 -15.04 -0.17
C ASN A 180 -8.60 -15.27 -1.67
N TYR A 181 -7.86 -16.31 -2.08
CA TYR A 181 -7.54 -16.55 -3.48
C TYR A 181 -7.22 -18.03 -3.70
N ALA A 182 -7.96 -18.69 -4.57
CA ALA A 182 -7.73 -20.09 -4.89
C ALA A 182 -6.45 -20.28 -5.71
N THR A 183 -5.77 -21.42 -5.54
CA THR A 183 -4.50 -21.73 -6.23
C THR A 183 -4.62 -21.58 -7.75
N ASP A 184 -5.61 -22.24 -8.34
CA ASP A 184 -5.84 -22.23 -9.79
C ASP A 184 -6.11 -20.81 -10.33
N THR A 185 -6.89 -20.00 -9.60
CA THR A 185 -7.15 -18.60 -9.96
C THR A 185 -5.88 -17.76 -9.85
N LEU A 186 -5.07 -17.95 -8.81
CA LEU A 186 -3.83 -17.20 -8.61
C LEU A 186 -2.84 -17.45 -9.75
N GLU A 187 -2.67 -18.71 -10.14
CA GLU A 187 -1.80 -19.10 -11.25
C GLU A 187 -2.25 -18.52 -12.60
N ARG A 188 -3.57 -18.53 -12.86
CA ARG A 188 -4.14 -18.05 -14.14
C ARG A 188 -4.25 -16.53 -14.25
N THR A 189 -4.15 -15.80 -13.12
CA THR A 189 -4.29 -14.34 -13.10
C THR A 189 -2.99 -13.62 -12.74
N GLU A 190 -1.85 -14.29 -12.70
CA GLU A 190 -0.55 -13.70 -12.35
C GLU A 190 -0.23 -12.44 -13.17
N ASP A 191 -0.52 -12.46 -14.47
CA ASP A 191 -0.34 -11.33 -15.37
C ASP A 191 -1.24 -10.12 -15.04
N LYS A 192 -2.34 -10.34 -14.31
CA LYS A 192 -3.29 -9.30 -13.86
C LYS A 192 -2.86 -8.65 -12.55
N LEU A 193 -2.03 -9.31 -11.74
CA LEU A 193 -1.58 -8.86 -10.41
C LEU A 193 -0.26 -8.09 -10.47
N THR A 194 -0.15 -7.14 -11.39
CA THR A 194 1.10 -6.41 -11.70
C THR A 194 1.68 -5.62 -10.53
N PHE A 195 0.88 -5.29 -9.53
CA PHE A 195 1.31 -4.61 -8.31
C PHE A 195 2.15 -5.49 -7.38
N LEU A 196 2.08 -6.82 -7.50
CA LEU A 196 2.81 -7.76 -6.62
C LEU A 196 4.33 -7.56 -6.65
N LYS A 197 4.89 -7.09 -7.74
CA LYS A 197 6.34 -6.79 -7.86
C LYS A 197 6.83 -5.65 -6.98
N TYR A 198 5.90 -4.86 -6.39
CA TYR A 198 6.23 -3.72 -5.54
C TYR A 198 5.91 -3.94 -4.06
N VAL A 199 5.20 -5.01 -3.68
CA VAL A 199 4.83 -5.27 -2.29
C VAL A 199 5.99 -5.90 -1.51
N ASP A 200 6.02 -5.67 -0.20
CA ASP A 200 7.02 -6.25 0.72
C ASP A 200 6.69 -7.71 1.07
N GLY A 201 5.44 -8.11 0.89
CA GLY A 201 5.02 -9.48 1.12
C GLY A 201 3.55 -9.73 0.84
N ALA A 202 3.19 -11.00 0.75
CA ALA A 202 1.83 -11.43 0.49
C ALA A 202 1.47 -12.70 1.28
N VAL A 203 0.22 -12.78 1.72
CA VAL A 203 -0.42 -13.98 2.24
C VAL A 203 -1.69 -14.23 1.44
N PHE A 204 -1.66 -15.28 0.62
CA PHE A 204 -2.83 -15.79 -0.06
C PHE A 204 -3.36 -17.01 0.69
N SER A 205 -4.68 -17.09 0.86
CA SER A 205 -5.36 -18.14 1.60
C SER A 205 -4.98 -19.55 1.15
N CYS A 206 -4.87 -19.75 -0.17
CA CYS A 206 -4.48 -21.04 -0.75
C CYS A 206 -3.08 -21.53 -0.32
N GLN A 207 -2.15 -20.60 -0.04
CA GLN A 207 -0.80 -20.93 0.39
C GLN A 207 -0.71 -21.35 1.86
N VAL A 208 -1.59 -20.82 2.70
CA VAL A 208 -1.59 -21.03 4.16
C VAL A 208 -2.73 -21.90 4.65
N LYS A 209 -3.68 -22.26 3.77
CA LYS A 209 -4.88 -23.03 4.08
C LYS A 209 -5.78 -22.38 5.16
N GLN A 210 -5.78 -21.05 5.18
CA GLN A 210 -6.54 -20.20 6.09
C GLN A 210 -7.27 -19.15 5.27
N ILE A 211 -8.49 -18.78 5.63
CA ILE A 211 -9.29 -17.78 4.90
C ILE A 211 -9.74 -16.64 5.82
N LYS A 212 -9.90 -15.45 5.27
CA LYS A 212 -10.64 -14.36 5.94
C LYS A 212 -12.12 -14.76 6.01
N PRO A 213 -12.85 -14.45 7.09
CA PRO A 213 -12.47 -13.62 8.25
C PRO A 213 -11.89 -14.41 9.45
N GLU A 214 -11.36 -15.62 9.27
CA GLU A 214 -10.77 -16.39 10.37
C GLU A 214 -9.55 -15.66 10.95
N PRO A 215 -9.39 -15.64 12.30
CA PRO A 215 -8.31 -14.88 12.93
C PRO A 215 -6.91 -15.40 12.60
N GLU A 216 -6.79 -16.67 12.20
CA GLU A 216 -5.53 -17.34 11.92
C GLU A 216 -4.77 -16.70 10.74
N ILE A 217 -5.47 -16.30 9.68
CA ILE A 217 -4.82 -15.71 8.50
C ILE A 217 -4.19 -14.34 8.82
N TYR A 218 -4.86 -13.54 9.68
CA TYR A 218 -4.32 -12.24 10.15
C TYR A 218 -3.09 -12.46 11.04
N LYS A 219 -3.16 -13.41 11.97
CA LYS A 219 -2.02 -13.78 12.82
C LYS A 219 -0.84 -14.30 11.99
N THR A 220 -1.12 -15.05 10.93
CA THR A 220 -0.10 -15.54 10.00
C THR A 220 0.58 -14.38 9.28
N LEU A 221 -0.16 -13.38 8.79
CA LEU A 221 0.42 -12.18 8.18
C LEU A 221 1.27 -11.40 9.18
N LEU A 222 0.71 -11.06 10.35
CA LEU A 222 1.41 -10.30 11.38
C LEU A 222 2.70 -11.01 11.84
N GLY A 223 2.62 -12.31 12.09
CA GLY A 223 3.78 -13.11 12.55
C GLY A 223 4.84 -13.30 11.47
N ARG A 224 4.44 -13.56 10.20
CA ARG A 224 5.37 -13.78 9.08
C ARG A 224 6.24 -12.58 8.78
N TYR A 225 5.67 -11.38 8.84
CA TYR A 225 6.35 -10.13 8.51
C TYR A 225 6.68 -9.27 9.73
N HIS A 226 6.44 -9.77 10.95
CA HIS A 226 6.70 -9.08 12.22
C HIS A 226 6.03 -7.70 12.29
N LEU A 227 4.76 -7.63 11.85
CA LEU A 227 4.02 -6.37 11.79
C LEU A 227 3.46 -6.02 13.17
N ASP A 228 3.57 -4.73 13.52
CA ASP A 228 2.83 -4.16 14.64
C ASP A 228 1.38 -3.90 14.20
N PRO A 229 0.38 -4.55 14.80
CA PRO A 229 -1.01 -4.38 14.39
C PRO A 229 -1.51 -2.93 14.61
N GLU A 230 -1.06 -2.23 15.66
CA GLU A 230 -1.45 -0.83 15.92
C GLU A 230 -0.90 0.15 14.88
N LYS A 231 0.18 -0.24 14.17
CA LYS A 231 0.80 0.53 13.08
C LYS A 231 0.42 0.01 11.69
N SER A 232 -0.58 -0.83 11.61
CA SER A 232 -1.03 -1.47 10.37
C SER A 232 -2.46 -1.08 10.05
N VAL A 233 -2.74 -0.80 8.76
CA VAL A 233 -4.09 -0.57 8.26
C VAL A 233 -4.42 -1.55 7.14
N PHE A 234 -5.58 -2.20 7.25
CA PHE A 234 -6.10 -3.17 6.30
C PHE A 234 -7.25 -2.57 5.47
N LEU A 235 -7.21 -2.74 4.17
CA LEU A 235 -8.24 -2.31 3.23
C LEU A 235 -8.89 -3.53 2.58
N ASP A 236 -10.20 -3.69 2.76
CA ASP A 236 -10.98 -4.83 2.26
C ASP A 236 -12.42 -4.37 1.99
N ASP A 237 -13.06 -4.87 0.95
CA ASP A 237 -14.42 -4.49 0.57
C ASP A 237 -15.49 -5.09 1.51
N ARG A 238 -15.17 -6.22 2.17
CA ARG A 238 -16.10 -6.94 3.05
C ARG A 238 -16.01 -6.46 4.49
N ALA A 239 -17.15 -6.04 5.04
CA ALA A 239 -17.24 -5.51 6.40
C ALA A 239 -16.77 -6.53 7.46
N GLU A 240 -17.10 -7.82 7.28
CA GLU A 240 -16.71 -8.89 8.20
C GLU A 240 -15.19 -9.10 8.26
N ASN A 241 -14.48 -8.95 7.14
CA ASN A 241 -13.02 -9.04 7.09
C ASN A 241 -12.38 -7.85 7.83
N CYS A 242 -12.91 -6.65 7.63
CA CYS A 242 -12.49 -5.45 8.35
C CYS A 242 -12.72 -5.59 9.87
N GLU A 243 -13.85 -6.16 10.28
CA GLU A 243 -14.14 -6.41 11.70
C GLU A 243 -13.18 -7.44 12.31
N ALA A 244 -12.90 -8.51 11.57
CA ALA A 244 -11.94 -9.53 11.99
C ALA A 244 -10.52 -8.95 12.15
N ALA A 245 -10.08 -8.08 11.23
CA ALA A 245 -8.81 -7.36 11.34
C ALA A 245 -8.74 -6.48 12.59
N ARG A 246 -9.80 -5.71 12.89
CA ARG A 246 -9.87 -4.89 14.11
C ARG A 246 -9.78 -5.72 15.38
N LYS A 247 -10.35 -6.91 15.40
CA LYS A 247 -10.23 -7.86 16.54
C LYS A 247 -8.79 -8.35 16.75
N GLN A 248 -7.92 -8.24 15.74
CA GLN A 248 -6.49 -8.51 15.86
C GLN A 248 -5.66 -7.23 16.15
N GLY A 249 -6.30 -6.10 16.42
CA GLY A 249 -5.64 -4.81 16.70
C GLY A 249 -5.24 -4.02 15.45
N ILE A 250 -5.54 -4.51 14.25
CA ILE A 250 -5.23 -3.84 12.98
C ILE A 250 -6.31 -2.76 12.71
N HIS A 251 -5.90 -1.54 12.35
CA HIS A 251 -6.84 -0.57 11.79
C HIS A 251 -7.45 -1.12 10.50
N ALA A 252 -8.72 -0.84 10.23
CA ALA A 252 -9.33 -1.35 9.01
C ALA A 252 -10.27 -0.33 8.37
N ILE A 253 -10.15 -0.20 7.05
CA ILE A 253 -10.96 0.65 6.17
C ILE A 253 -11.78 -0.27 5.28
N GLN A 254 -13.11 -0.17 5.35
CA GLN A 254 -13.94 -0.84 4.37
C GLN A 254 -13.83 -0.11 3.04
N PHE A 255 -13.25 -0.78 2.06
CA PHE A 255 -13.06 -0.23 0.72
C PHE A 255 -14.39 -0.14 -0.03
N LYS A 256 -14.67 1.02 -0.61
CA LYS A 256 -15.82 1.27 -1.49
C LYS A 256 -15.39 1.86 -2.82
N SER A 257 -14.28 2.59 -2.82
CA SER A 257 -13.64 3.15 -4.02
C SER A 257 -12.24 3.63 -3.67
N PHE A 258 -11.36 3.70 -4.67
CA PHE A 258 -10.02 4.28 -4.54
C PHE A 258 -10.05 5.67 -3.88
N LYS A 259 -10.94 6.56 -4.34
CA LYS A 259 -11.05 7.93 -3.82
C LYS A 259 -11.43 7.97 -2.33
N GLN A 260 -12.38 7.15 -1.93
CA GLN A 260 -12.81 7.06 -0.52
C GLN A 260 -11.67 6.49 0.33
N ALA A 261 -11.06 5.39 -0.09
CA ALA A 261 -10.00 4.73 0.67
C ALA A 261 -8.76 5.63 0.84
N ALA A 262 -8.34 6.34 -0.22
CA ALA A 262 -7.25 7.31 -0.15
C ALA A 262 -7.55 8.43 0.85
N ALA A 263 -8.78 8.97 0.85
CA ALA A 263 -9.18 10.01 1.81
C ALA A 263 -9.25 9.50 3.27
N GLU A 264 -9.56 8.22 3.49
CA GLU A 264 -9.55 7.62 4.83
C GLU A 264 -8.12 7.32 5.30
N LEU A 265 -7.24 6.88 4.43
CA LEU A 265 -5.81 6.75 4.71
C LEU A 265 -5.19 8.10 5.09
N GLU A 266 -5.56 9.18 4.39
CA GLU A 266 -5.09 10.53 4.71
C GLU A 266 -5.50 10.96 6.14
N LYS A 267 -6.69 10.59 6.61
CA LYS A 267 -7.14 10.85 8.00
C LYS A 267 -6.30 10.11 9.04
N LEU A 268 -5.73 8.96 8.67
CA LEU A 268 -4.78 8.19 9.49
C LEU A 268 -3.32 8.70 9.33
N GLY A 269 -3.12 9.82 8.61
CA GLY A 269 -1.81 10.41 8.37
C GLY A 269 -1.03 9.75 7.24
N VAL A 270 -1.62 8.82 6.49
CA VAL A 270 -1.01 8.19 5.31
C VAL A 270 -1.22 9.10 4.09
N ASN A 271 -0.13 9.74 3.59
CA ASN A 271 -0.17 10.75 2.52
C ASN A 271 0.77 10.40 1.36
#